data_c648d788454bc075f1315783e0aea73b
#
_entry.id   c648d788454bc075f1315783e0aea73b
#
_cell.length_a   1.000
_cell.length_b   1.000
_cell.length_c   1.000
_cell.angle_alpha   90.00
_cell.angle_beta   90.00
_cell.angle_gamma   90.00
#
_symmetry.space_group_name_H-M   'P 1'
#
loop_
_entity.id
_entity.type
_entity.pdbx_description
1 polymer ?
#
loop_
_entity_poly.entity_id
_entity_poly.type
_entity_poly.pdbx_seq_one_letter_code
_entity_poly.pdbx_strand_id
1 'polypeptide(L)'
;MKIACISDGGWNSWVPTQSMVDAYEVKVSNSEAYPIDDPRSNYNLDDPYVNRDPRLAASIYYTGTGGTTLAGSEYNSQPGSTSGDKMDQHNGSPTGYGWKKYVDPSLIGVWDTGHDFPLIRLAEVYLDAAEARNELANSPSEDAKIRNYSGMTRWRVGMPDFPNNLTKDEMRE
;
A
#
# COMPACT_ATOMS: atom_id res chain seq x y z
N MET A 1 -16.42 -13.28 5.54
CA MET A 1 -16.58 -12.12 4.62
C MET A 1 -15.32 -12.05 3.75
N LYS A 2 -15.46 -12.05 2.44
CA LYS A 2 -14.30 -11.97 1.54
C LYS A 2 -14.03 -10.52 1.16
N ILE A 3 -12.87 -10.02 1.58
CA ILE A 3 -12.41 -8.66 1.25
C ILE A 3 -11.77 -8.59 -0.14
N ALA A 4 -11.50 -9.72 -0.77
CA ALA A 4 -10.87 -9.80 -2.08
C ALA A 4 -11.72 -9.16 -3.20
N CYS A 5 -11.06 -8.84 -4.32
CA CYS A 5 -11.74 -8.44 -5.55
C CYS A 5 -12.57 -9.61 -6.15
N ILE A 6 -13.42 -9.30 -7.12
CA ILE A 6 -14.33 -10.30 -7.71
C ILE A 6 -13.55 -11.42 -8.39
N SER A 7 -12.50 -11.10 -9.14
CA SER A 7 -11.66 -12.08 -9.82
C SER A 7 -10.97 -13.06 -8.86
N ASP A 8 -10.71 -12.65 -7.62
CA ASP A 8 -10.20 -13.50 -6.55
C ASP A 8 -11.33 -14.14 -5.72
N GLY A 9 -12.56 -14.09 -6.21
CA GLY A 9 -13.73 -14.70 -5.57
C GLY A 9 -14.30 -13.92 -4.39
N GLY A 10 -13.98 -12.64 -4.29
CA GLY A 10 -14.53 -11.70 -3.31
C GLY A 10 -15.70 -10.88 -3.84
N TRP A 11 -16.10 -9.87 -3.10
CA TRP A 11 -17.22 -8.99 -3.43
C TRP A 11 -16.90 -7.51 -3.26
N ASN A 12 -15.64 -7.13 -3.17
CA ASN A 12 -15.21 -5.74 -2.94
C ASN A 12 -15.97 -5.06 -1.79
N SER A 13 -16.32 -5.82 -0.74
CA SER A 13 -17.07 -5.29 0.40
C SER A 13 -16.31 -4.21 1.15
N TRP A 14 -14.99 -4.27 1.11
CA TRP A 14 -14.07 -3.26 1.61
C TRP A 14 -13.01 -3.05 0.54
N VAL A 15 -12.73 -1.80 0.22
CA VAL A 15 -11.77 -1.43 -0.82
C VAL A 15 -10.84 -0.34 -0.32
N PRO A 16 -9.61 -0.26 -0.86
CA PRO A 16 -8.71 0.83 -0.58
C PRO A 16 -9.30 2.17 -1.02
N THR A 17 -9.07 3.21 -0.23
CA THR A 17 -9.40 4.59 -0.61
C THR A 17 -8.29 5.19 -1.46
N GLN A 18 -8.59 6.27 -2.20
CA GLN A 18 -7.59 7.03 -2.94
C GLN A 18 -6.50 7.56 -1.99
N SER A 19 -6.87 8.12 -0.84
CA SER A 19 -5.91 8.63 0.14
C SER A 19 -4.93 7.56 0.66
N MET A 20 -5.38 6.31 0.77
CA MET A 20 -4.48 5.22 1.10
C MET A 20 -3.48 4.92 -0.03
N VAL A 21 -3.91 5.00 -1.28
CA VAL A 21 -3.02 4.85 -2.44
C VAL A 21 -2.04 6.01 -2.53
N ASP A 22 -2.50 7.22 -2.27
CA ASP A 22 -1.68 8.44 -2.31
C ASP A 22 -0.59 8.44 -1.22
N ALA A 23 -0.83 7.82 -0.08
CA ALA A 23 0.14 7.70 1.01
C ALA A 23 1.41 6.89 0.67
N TYR A 24 1.38 6.10 -0.40
CA TYR A 24 2.60 5.42 -0.86
C TYR A 24 3.49 6.42 -1.60
N GLU A 25 4.74 6.51 -1.22
CA GLU A 25 5.72 7.43 -1.82
C GLU A 25 6.13 7.03 -3.23
N VAL A 26 6.73 7.99 -3.95
CA VAL A 26 7.48 7.74 -5.20
C VAL A 26 8.95 7.58 -4.87
N LYS A 27 9.54 6.47 -5.27
CA LYS A 27 10.98 6.22 -5.15
C LYS A 27 11.70 6.87 -6.33
N VAL A 28 12.38 7.98 -6.08
CA VAL A 28 13.11 8.74 -7.11
C VAL A 28 14.48 8.15 -7.37
N SER A 29 15.12 7.64 -6.32
CA SER A 29 16.44 7.00 -6.40
C SER A 29 16.62 5.93 -5.32
N ASN A 30 17.79 5.34 -5.21
CA ASN A 30 18.11 4.42 -4.12
C ASN A 30 18.27 5.12 -2.77
N SER A 31 18.40 6.44 -2.75
CA SER A 31 18.57 7.26 -1.55
C SER A 31 17.43 8.23 -1.28
N GLU A 32 16.45 8.33 -2.19
CA GLU A 32 15.40 9.35 -2.11
C GLU A 32 14.04 8.79 -2.52
N ALA A 33 13.05 9.08 -1.69
CA ALA A 33 11.64 8.88 -1.96
C ALA A 33 10.84 10.04 -1.35
N TYR A 34 9.75 10.40 -1.99
CA TYR A 34 8.95 11.55 -1.60
C TYR A 34 7.46 11.25 -1.74
N PRO A 35 6.59 11.89 -0.94
CA PRO A 35 5.15 11.89 -1.15
C PRO A 35 4.78 12.37 -2.57
N ILE A 36 3.62 11.96 -3.07
CA ILE A 36 3.19 12.28 -4.44
C ILE A 36 2.96 13.77 -4.69
N ASP A 37 2.66 14.52 -3.66
CA ASP A 37 2.44 15.97 -3.70
C ASP A 37 3.72 16.80 -3.54
N ASP A 38 4.85 16.15 -3.21
CA ASP A 38 6.15 16.81 -3.17
C ASP A 38 6.67 17.00 -4.62
N PRO A 39 7.02 18.22 -5.03
CA PRO A 39 7.54 18.48 -6.38
C PRO A 39 8.78 17.66 -6.75
N ARG A 40 9.56 17.20 -5.77
CA ARG A 40 10.75 16.36 -5.99
C ARG A 40 10.41 14.93 -6.38
N SER A 41 9.18 14.49 -6.13
CA SER A 41 8.74 13.13 -6.47
C SER A 41 8.72 12.85 -7.97
N ASN A 42 8.57 13.89 -8.80
CA ASN A 42 8.31 13.78 -10.22
C ASN A 42 7.07 12.91 -10.53
N TYR A 43 6.08 12.94 -9.64
CA TYR A 43 4.84 12.19 -9.82
C TYR A 43 4.11 12.63 -11.09
N ASN A 44 3.65 11.65 -11.86
CA ASN A 44 2.93 11.89 -13.12
C ASN A 44 1.51 11.32 -13.04
N LEU A 45 0.51 12.17 -13.20
CA LEU A 45 -0.90 11.77 -13.22
C LEU A 45 -1.27 10.87 -14.40
N ASP A 46 -0.56 10.95 -15.52
CA ASP A 46 -0.79 10.10 -16.69
C ASP A 46 -0.23 8.69 -16.50
N ASP A 47 0.71 8.53 -15.56
CA ASP A 47 1.26 7.23 -15.18
C ASP A 47 1.47 7.14 -13.64
N PRO A 48 0.37 7.07 -12.89
CA PRO A 48 0.36 7.31 -11.45
C PRO A 48 1.01 6.19 -10.62
N TYR A 49 1.40 5.08 -11.24
CA TYR A 49 1.91 3.90 -10.53
C TYR A 49 3.39 3.63 -10.80
N VAL A 50 4.03 4.42 -11.65
CA VAL A 50 5.47 4.28 -11.94
C VAL A 50 6.31 4.71 -10.73
N ASN A 51 7.33 3.91 -10.43
CA ASN A 51 8.28 4.15 -9.34
C ASN A 51 7.66 4.33 -7.94
N ARG A 52 6.44 3.87 -7.74
CA ARG A 52 5.81 3.89 -6.41
C ARG A 52 6.47 2.89 -5.47
N ASP A 53 6.32 3.13 -4.20
CA ASP A 53 6.70 2.20 -3.14
C ASP A 53 6.24 0.77 -3.50
N PRO A 54 7.12 -0.24 -3.50
CA PRO A 54 6.76 -1.61 -3.87
C PRO A 54 5.64 -2.23 -3.05
N ARG A 55 5.39 -1.68 -1.84
CA ARG A 55 4.28 -2.12 -0.99
C ARG A 55 2.91 -1.79 -1.58
N LEU A 56 2.81 -0.77 -2.45
CA LEU A 56 1.57 -0.47 -3.17
C LEU A 56 1.13 -1.68 -3.99
N ALA A 57 1.94 -2.10 -4.95
CA ALA A 57 1.62 -3.23 -5.82
C ALA A 57 1.53 -4.60 -5.08
N ALA A 58 2.18 -4.71 -3.91
CA ALA A 58 2.08 -5.88 -3.06
C ALA A 58 0.79 -5.92 -2.21
N SER A 59 0.10 -4.79 -2.06
CA SER A 59 -1.05 -4.67 -1.15
C SER A 59 -2.37 -4.39 -1.84
N ILE A 60 -2.32 -3.71 -3.00
CA ILE A 60 -3.49 -3.14 -3.68
C ILE A 60 -3.45 -3.50 -5.16
N TYR A 61 -4.60 -3.92 -5.69
CA TYR A 61 -4.82 -4.00 -7.14
C TYR A 61 -5.24 -2.65 -7.69
N TYR A 62 -4.71 -2.30 -8.85
CA TYR A 62 -5.06 -1.13 -9.64
C TYR A 62 -4.97 -1.46 -11.13
N THR A 63 -5.71 -0.78 -11.96
CA THR A 63 -5.67 -0.96 -13.42
C THR A 63 -4.30 -0.58 -13.98
N GLY A 64 -3.76 -1.39 -14.88
CA GLY A 64 -2.44 -1.19 -15.50
C GLY A 64 -1.38 -2.17 -14.96
N THR A 65 -0.18 -1.70 -14.67
CA THR A 65 1.00 -2.54 -14.36
C THR A 65 0.90 -3.37 -13.06
N GLY A 66 -0.02 -3.04 -12.17
CA GLY A 66 -0.28 -3.79 -10.93
C GLY A 66 -1.40 -4.81 -11.03
N GLY A 67 -1.86 -5.10 -12.23
CA GLY A 67 -3.19 -5.62 -12.49
C GLY A 67 -3.39 -7.12 -12.57
N THR A 68 -2.39 -8.00 -12.29
CA THR A 68 -2.68 -9.44 -12.27
C THR A 68 -3.18 -9.87 -10.90
N THR A 69 -4.40 -10.40 -10.86
CA THR A 69 -4.99 -10.96 -9.63
C THR A 69 -4.29 -12.25 -9.23
N LEU A 70 -4.46 -12.68 -8.00
CA LEU A 70 -3.88 -13.94 -7.51
C LEU A 70 -4.49 -15.15 -8.23
N ALA A 71 -5.72 -15.03 -8.74
CA ALA A 71 -6.35 -16.04 -9.60
C ALA A 71 -5.79 -16.06 -11.03
N GLY A 72 -4.85 -15.17 -11.38
CA GLY A 72 -4.23 -15.10 -12.70
C GLY A 72 -5.00 -14.30 -13.75
N SER A 73 -6.08 -13.61 -13.36
CA SER A 73 -6.86 -12.72 -14.23
C SER A 73 -6.25 -11.32 -14.27
N GLU A 74 -6.48 -10.57 -15.32
CA GLU A 74 -6.17 -9.15 -15.35
C GLU A 74 -7.16 -8.39 -14.45
N TYR A 75 -6.62 -7.61 -13.52
CA TYR A 75 -7.41 -6.65 -12.76
C TYR A 75 -7.58 -5.38 -13.60
N ASN A 76 -8.81 -5.09 -13.98
CA ASN A 76 -9.13 -3.88 -14.71
C ASN A 76 -10.46 -3.33 -14.21
N SER A 77 -10.41 -2.22 -13.50
CA SER A 77 -11.58 -1.56 -12.93
C SER A 77 -12.26 -0.56 -13.88
N GLN A 78 -11.72 -0.35 -15.09
CA GLN A 78 -12.29 0.59 -16.05
C GLN A 78 -13.74 0.22 -16.38
N PRO A 79 -14.68 1.18 -16.34
CA PRO A 79 -16.04 0.98 -16.79
C PRO A 79 -16.07 0.50 -18.25
N GLY A 80 -16.95 -0.46 -18.55
CA GLY A 80 -17.06 -1.04 -19.90
C GLY A 80 -15.97 -2.05 -20.27
N SER A 81 -14.97 -2.30 -19.42
CA SER A 81 -13.99 -3.37 -19.66
C SER A 81 -14.63 -4.76 -19.60
N THR A 82 -13.92 -5.78 -20.09
CA THR A 82 -14.35 -7.18 -20.00
C THR A 82 -13.99 -7.83 -18.66
N SER A 83 -13.25 -7.13 -17.78
CA SER A 83 -12.85 -7.63 -16.48
C SER A 83 -14.04 -7.85 -15.55
N GLY A 84 -13.95 -8.90 -14.73
CA GLY A 84 -14.86 -9.12 -13.61
C GLY A 84 -14.76 -8.08 -12.50
N ASP A 85 -13.74 -7.21 -12.51
CA ASP A 85 -13.49 -6.21 -11.46
C ASP A 85 -13.88 -4.78 -11.86
N LYS A 86 -14.55 -4.59 -13.01
CA LYS A 86 -14.96 -3.28 -13.50
C LYS A 86 -15.91 -2.57 -12.52
N MET A 87 -15.80 -1.25 -12.43
CA MET A 87 -16.56 -0.42 -11.49
C MET A 87 -18.07 -0.40 -11.77
N ASP A 88 -18.46 -0.50 -13.05
CA ASP A 88 -19.85 -0.37 -13.51
C ASP A 88 -20.67 -1.67 -13.46
N GLN A 89 -20.30 -2.60 -12.58
CA GLN A 89 -21.04 -3.83 -12.36
C GLN A 89 -21.48 -4.02 -10.90
N HIS A 90 -22.34 -5.02 -10.68
CA HIS A 90 -22.71 -5.42 -9.33
C HIS A 90 -21.49 -5.88 -8.54
N ASN A 91 -21.29 -5.33 -7.33
CA ASN A 91 -20.10 -5.50 -6.50
C ASN A 91 -18.80 -4.98 -7.12
N GLY A 92 -18.85 -4.12 -8.14
CA GLY A 92 -17.69 -3.40 -8.64
C GLY A 92 -17.06 -2.54 -7.54
N SER A 93 -15.74 -2.33 -7.60
CA SER A 93 -15.06 -1.48 -6.63
C SER A 93 -15.46 -0.01 -6.80
N PRO A 94 -16.01 0.67 -5.80
CA PRO A 94 -16.39 2.08 -5.92
C PRO A 94 -15.19 3.04 -6.06
N THR A 95 -13.99 2.60 -5.72
CA THR A 95 -12.76 3.39 -5.82
C THR A 95 -11.88 2.97 -6.99
N GLY A 96 -12.21 1.90 -7.69
CA GLY A 96 -11.37 1.31 -8.73
C GLY A 96 -10.18 0.49 -8.21
N TYR A 97 -10.03 0.38 -6.90
CA TYR A 97 -8.97 -0.40 -6.26
C TYR A 97 -9.51 -1.69 -5.66
N GLY A 98 -8.65 -2.71 -5.54
CA GLY A 98 -8.97 -3.96 -4.89
C GLY A 98 -7.91 -4.34 -3.85
N TRP A 99 -8.28 -5.09 -2.82
CA TRP A 99 -7.34 -5.64 -1.85
C TRP A 99 -6.61 -6.85 -2.42
N LYS A 100 -5.29 -6.85 -2.31
CA LYS A 100 -4.40 -7.96 -2.58
C LYS A 100 -3.81 -8.54 -1.30
N LYS A 101 -3.46 -7.67 -0.36
CA LYS A 101 -2.92 -8.05 0.93
C LYS A 101 -3.98 -8.81 1.75
N TYR A 102 -3.56 -9.86 2.45
CA TYR A 102 -4.40 -10.79 3.21
C TYR A 102 -5.32 -11.69 2.35
N VAL A 103 -5.16 -11.71 1.04
CA VAL A 103 -5.79 -12.71 0.18
C VAL A 103 -4.81 -13.87 0.03
N ASP A 104 -5.24 -15.06 0.40
CA ASP A 104 -4.44 -16.28 0.25
C ASP A 104 -4.77 -16.94 -1.10
N PRO A 105 -3.80 -17.06 -2.00
CA PRO A 105 -4.04 -17.65 -3.32
C PRO A 105 -4.57 -19.08 -3.27
N SER A 106 -4.20 -19.85 -2.25
CA SER A 106 -4.65 -21.24 -2.09
C SER A 106 -6.13 -21.35 -1.72
N LEU A 107 -6.73 -20.23 -1.28
CA LEU A 107 -8.11 -20.17 -0.79
C LEU A 107 -9.05 -19.42 -1.73
N ILE A 108 -8.59 -19.10 -2.95
CA ILE A 108 -9.42 -18.45 -3.97
C ILE A 108 -10.58 -19.39 -4.34
N GLY A 109 -11.79 -18.84 -4.34
CA GLY A 109 -13.02 -19.62 -4.61
C GLY A 109 -13.57 -20.37 -3.39
N VAL A 110 -12.88 -20.47 -2.28
CA VAL A 110 -13.34 -21.14 -1.06
C VAL A 110 -14.04 -20.14 -0.13
N TRP A 111 -15.23 -20.50 0.36
CA TRP A 111 -16.06 -19.62 1.21
C TRP A 111 -15.66 -19.65 2.69
N ASP A 112 -15.25 -20.81 3.16
CA ASP A 112 -14.80 -21.03 4.53
C ASP A 112 -13.32 -21.34 4.50
N THR A 113 -12.53 -20.43 5.07
CA THR A 113 -11.08 -20.52 5.06
C THR A 113 -10.56 -20.51 6.48
N GLY A 114 -9.74 -21.47 6.83
CA GLY A 114 -9.01 -21.49 8.10
C GLY A 114 -7.86 -20.47 8.17
N HIS A 115 -7.93 -19.39 7.38
CA HIS A 115 -6.89 -18.38 7.33
C HIS A 115 -6.89 -17.52 8.59
N ASP A 116 -5.75 -17.49 9.27
CA ASP A 116 -5.55 -16.65 10.43
C ASP A 116 -5.47 -15.17 10.04
N PHE A 117 -6.31 -14.35 10.66
CA PHE A 117 -6.23 -12.91 10.49
C PHE A 117 -5.26 -12.31 11.51
N PRO A 118 -4.13 -11.72 11.08
CA PRO A 118 -3.16 -11.15 12.00
C PRO A 118 -3.72 -9.89 12.66
N LEU A 119 -3.92 -9.93 13.97
CA LEU A 119 -4.39 -8.77 14.76
C LEU A 119 -3.27 -7.74 14.97
N ILE A 120 -2.06 -8.19 15.26
CA ILE A 120 -0.88 -7.36 15.47
C ILE A 120 0.28 -7.96 14.68
N ARG A 121 1.04 -7.12 14.01
CA ARG A 121 2.22 -7.52 13.25
C ARG A 121 3.46 -6.78 13.74
N LEU A 122 4.63 -7.42 13.64
CA LEU A 122 5.90 -6.84 14.06
C LEU A 122 6.19 -5.46 13.41
N ALA A 123 5.75 -5.26 12.17
CA ALA A 123 5.86 -3.97 11.49
C ALA A 123 5.09 -2.85 12.21
N GLU A 124 3.90 -3.16 12.75
CA GLU A 124 3.11 -2.23 13.56
C GLU A 124 3.87 -1.89 14.86
N VAL A 125 4.36 -2.89 15.57
CA VAL A 125 5.14 -2.68 16.81
C VAL A 125 6.36 -1.78 16.56
N TYR A 126 7.04 -1.92 15.43
CA TYR A 126 8.15 -1.05 15.08
C TYR A 126 7.69 0.41 14.84
N LEU A 127 6.58 0.59 14.15
CA LEU A 127 6.04 1.93 13.86
C LEU A 127 5.53 2.59 15.14
N ASP A 128 4.81 1.87 16.00
CA ASP A 128 4.36 2.37 17.31
C ASP A 128 5.55 2.79 18.19
N ALA A 129 6.63 2.00 18.19
CA ALA A 129 7.85 2.34 18.92
C ALA A 129 8.56 3.57 18.33
N ALA A 130 8.54 3.75 17.00
CA ALA A 130 9.07 4.93 16.34
C ALA A 130 8.24 6.18 16.69
N GLU A 131 6.92 6.08 16.62
CA GLU A 131 5.99 7.16 16.96
C GLU A 131 6.14 7.58 18.43
N ALA A 132 6.07 6.64 19.36
CA ALA A 132 6.25 6.94 20.79
C ALA A 132 7.59 7.64 21.08
N ARG A 133 8.64 7.23 20.38
CA ARG A 133 9.95 7.84 20.54
C ARG A 133 10.04 9.22 19.88
N ASN A 134 9.37 9.43 18.75
CA ASN A 134 9.24 10.72 18.11
C ASN A 134 8.64 11.74 19.08
N GLU A 135 7.63 11.34 19.85
CA GLU A 135 7.00 12.22 20.85
C GLU A 135 7.96 12.65 21.97
N LEU A 136 8.95 11.83 22.28
CA LEU A 136 9.93 12.08 23.35
C LEU A 136 11.22 12.75 22.85
N ALA A 137 11.54 12.67 21.57
CA ALA A 137 12.82 13.15 21.04
C ALA A 137 12.85 14.68 20.82
N ASN A 138 14.02 15.29 21.04
CA ASN A 138 14.25 16.70 20.71
C ASN A 138 14.65 16.91 19.25
N SER A 139 15.32 15.91 18.64
CA SER A 139 15.73 15.91 17.23
C SER A 139 15.34 14.54 16.60
N PRO A 140 14.05 14.33 16.30
CA PRO A 140 13.55 13.01 15.94
C PRO A 140 14.21 12.40 14.71
N SER A 141 14.43 13.20 13.66
CA SER A 141 15.00 12.71 12.41
C SER A 141 16.47 12.25 12.52
N GLU A 142 17.15 12.66 13.58
CA GLU A 142 18.53 12.25 13.89
C GLU A 142 18.57 11.08 14.90
N ASP A 143 17.43 10.73 15.51
CA ASP A 143 17.37 9.63 16.48
C ASP A 143 17.54 8.28 15.78
N ALA A 144 18.67 7.64 16.06
CA ALA A 144 19.03 6.36 15.44
C ALA A 144 18.01 5.24 15.71
N LYS A 145 17.26 5.30 16.81
CA LYS A 145 16.23 4.29 17.12
C LYS A 145 14.99 4.50 16.29
N ILE A 146 14.55 5.74 16.10
CA ILE A 146 13.42 6.05 15.22
C ILE A 146 13.76 5.56 13.80
N ARG A 147 14.95 5.94 13.30
CA ARG A 147 15.42 5.49 11.97
C ARG A 147 15.49 3.98 11.84
N ASN A 148 15.98 3.28 12.86
CA ASN A 148 16.04 1.84 12.81
C ASN A 148 14.65 1.20 12.80
N TYR A 149 13.73 1.66 13.64
CA TYR A 149 12.38 1.09 13.71
C TYR A 149 11.59 1.33 12.42
N SER A 150 11.55 2.57 11.92
CA SER A 150 10.88 2.87 10.65
C SER A 150 11.60 2.22 9.46
N GLY A 151 12.92 2.18 9.49
CA GLY A 151 13.76 1.54 8.48
C GLY A 151 13.48 0.05 8.31
N MET A 152 13.15 -0.68 9.37
CA MET A 152 12.80 -2.10 9.28
C MET A 152 11.64 -2.38 8.33
N THR A 153 10.71 -1.44 8.17
CA THR A 153 9.59 -1.56 7.24
C THR A 153 9.95 -1.08 5.83
N ARG A 154 10.85 -0.11 5.69
CA ARG A 154 11.25 0.50 4.42
C ARG A 154 12.34 -0.30 3.70
N TRP A 155 13.42 -0.65 4.39
CA TRP A 155 14.57 -1.37 3.82
C TRP A 155 14.21 -2.75 3.28
N ARG A 156 13.28 -3.44 3.93
CA ARG A 156 12.79 -4.76 3.49
C ARG A 156 12.28 -4.77 2.05
N VAL A 157 11.77 -3.65 1.57
CA VAL A 157 11.21 -3.49 0.22
C VAL A 157 12.08 -2.60 -0.67
N GLY A 158 13.29 -2.28 -0.22
CA GLY A 158 14.22 -1.46 -0.98
C GLY A 158 13.85 0.02 -1.05
N MET A 159 12.99 0.50 -0.16
CA MET A 159 12.75 1.93 0.00
C MET A 159 13.91 2.58 0.75
N PRO A 160 14.30 3.81 0.37
CA PRO A 160 15.32 4.56 1.10
C PRO A 160 14.82 4.95 2.49
N ASP A 161 15.75 5.38 3.32
CA ASP A 161 15.41 6.01 4.60
C ASP A 161 14.72 7.36 4.36
N PHE A 162 14.03 7.87 5.36
CA PHE A 162 13.45 9.21 5.28
C PHE A 162 14.54 10.29 5.37
N PRO A 163 14.30 11.54 4.88
CA PRO A 163 15.26 12.63 4.90
C PRO A 163 15.79 12.95 6.30
N ASN A 164 16.98 13.53 6.36
CA ASN A 164 17.51 14.13 7.57
C ASN A 164 16.82 15.49 7.84
N ASN A 165 16.85 15.93 9.07
CA ASN A 165 16.37 17.25 9.50
C ASN A 165 14.86 17.47 9.37
N LEU A 166 14.07 16.40 9.38
CA LEU A 166 12.62 16.53 9.53
C LEU A 166 12.28 17.01 10.93
N THR A 167 11.32 17.90 11.01
CA THR A 167 10.72 18.32 12.27
C THR A 167 9.89 17.20 12.87
N LYS A 168 9.52 17.36 14.14
CA LYS A 168 8.66 16.40 14.83
C LYS A 168 7.29 16.22 14.14
N ASP A 169 6.75 17.31 13.60
CA ASP A 169 5.45 17.27 12.91
C ASP A 169 5.56 16.58 11.55
N GLU A 170 6.61 16.87 10.78
CA GLU A 170 6.89 16.17 9.52
C GLU A 170 7.20 14.67 9.71
N MET A 171 7.66 14.26 10.89
CA MET A 171 7.88 12.86 11.24
C MET A 171 6.61 12.13 11.69
N ARG A 172 5.50 12.85 11.93
CA ARG A 172 4.18 12.28 12.25
C ARG A 172 3.37 11.91 11.01
N GLU A 173 3.70 12.51 9.87
CA GLU A 173 3.08 12.24 8.57
C GLU A 173 3.70 11.03 7.87
#